data_7c1f8b4079fe6911f1cd0d344e4fea2c
#
_entry.id   7c1f8b4079fe6911f1cd0d344e4fea2c
#
_cell.length_a   1.000
_cell.length_b   1.000
_cell.length_c   1.000
_cell.angle_alpha   90.00
_cell.angle_beta   90.00
_cell.angle_gamma   90.00
#
_symmetry.space_group_name_H-M   'P 1'
#
loop_
_entity.id
_entity.type
_entity.pdbx_description
1 polymer ?
#
loop_
_entity_poly.entity_id
_entity_poly.type
_entity_poly.pdbx_seq_one_letter_code
_entity_poly.pdbx_strand_id
1 'polypeptide(L)'
;MAFGQTDSLRYVVRGTVTDAMGGKPLGYVSVTIPGTNFATVTNQDGAFVIKSDRQPRFVAFSLLGYKPQTVPADREQMMHVSLSRGQFTLDPAQVISADPYTLLMDAIYKINANGPAEAELFDCFYRETVQKRQRFIYISEAVTKMYKGPYRISFTRDRAAVEKSRLLQSPRKTDTLAVKVLGGPTQAVDLDLVKMRTFILDQEDLDNYRLEMLDPVMLDDRRQFVIRLIPAADKDFALHNGVIYIDQESLAFSRIELSLDVSDPTKATNAMLINKPMDIRFRPKEMSLLLNYKREDGKSRLSYVRTVFRFNCDSRKRLFNTEFTAIAEMVVTNRYTGAAVEPIDRKDAFRSSETLADKTQAYFDPDFWKDYNIIEPTESLENAIDRLKKAETK
;
A
#
# COMPACT_ATOMS: atom_id res chain seq x y z
N MET A 1 -11.43 -17.36 19.70
CA MET A 1 -12.40 -17.89 18.70
C MET A 1 -11.58 -18.46 17.56
N ALA A 2 -11.86 -19.68 17.12
CA ALA A 2 -11.21 -20.23 15.95
C ALA A 2 -11.86 -19.59 14.73
N PHE A 3 -11.12 -18.72 14.02
CA PHE A 3 -11.49 -18.30 12.68
C PHE A 3 -11.52 -19.57 11.82
N GLY A 4 -12.61 -19.76 11.05
CA GLY A 4 -12.85 -20.96 10.28
C GLY A 4 -11.64 -21.32 9.42
N GLN A 5 -11.40 -22.64 9.27
CA GLN A 5 -10.35 -23.21 8.46
C GLN A 5 -10.31 -22.50 7.10
N THR A 6 -9.26 -21.75 6.84
CA THR A 6 -8.92 -21.27 5.49
C THR A 6 -8.67 -22.52 4.66
N ASP A 7 -9.49 -22.76 3.62
CA ASP A 7 -9.20 -23.78 2.62
C ASP A 7 -7.78 -23.56 2.11
N SER A 8 -6.92 -24.59 2.24
CA SER A 8 -5.50 -24.44 1.88
C SER A 8 -5.37 -24.02 0.41
N LEU A 9 -4.65 -22.93 0.15
CA LEU A 9 -4.39 -22.43 -1.20
C LEU A 9 -3.43 -23.37 -1.93
N ARG A 10 -3.99 -24.35 -2.68
CA ARG A 10 -3.25 -25.46 -3.28
C ARG A 10 -2.65 -25.15 -4.65
N TYR A 11 -3.20 -24.15 -5.33
CA TYR A 11 -2.80 -23.81 -6.69
C TYR A 11 -1.95 -22.55 -6.69
N VAL A 12 -0.73 -22.66 -7.19
CA VAL A 12 0.26 -21.56 -7.19
C VAL A 12 0.60 -21.21 -8.62
N VAL A 13 0.47 -19.93 -8.98
CA VAL A 13 0.95 -19.35 -10.24
C VAL A 13 2.01 -18.31 -9.93
N ARG A 14 3.12 -18.34 -10.65
CA ARG A 14 4.27 -17.44 -10.48
C ARG A 14 4.67 -16.84 -11.81
N GLY A 15 5.28 -15.66 -11.76
CA GLY A 15 5.79 -15.04 -12.97
C GLY A 15 6.39 -13.67 -12.75
N THR A 16 6.70 -13.04 -13.88
CA THR A 16 7.22 -11.68 -13.95
C THR A 16 6.39 -10.84 -14.92
N VAL A 17 6.29 -9.55 -14.62
CA VAL A 17 5.61 -8.56 -15.46
C VAL A 17 6.59 -7.48 -15.87
N THR A 18 6.64 -7.16 -17.17
CA THR A 18 7.56 -6.19 -17.77
C THR A 18 6.84 -5.20 -18.68
N ASP A 19 7.44 -4.05 -18.93
CA ASP A 19 7.04 -3.09 -19.96
C ASP A 19 7.37 -3.66 -21.36
N ALA A 20 6.39 -3.73 -22.24
CA ALA A 20 6.56 -4.31 -23.58
C ALA A 20 7.55 -3.54 -24.48
N MET A 21 7.73 -2.23 -24.27
CA MET A 21 8.65 -1.42 -25.08
C MET A 21 10.12 -1.53 -24.66
N GLY A 22 10.37 -1.75 -23.37
CA GLY A 22 11.75 -1.68 -22.84
C GLY A 22 12.17 -2.88 -22.01
N GLY A 23 11.28 -3.86 -21.79
CA GLY A 23 11.57 -5.04 -20.98
C GLY A 23 11.82 -4.74 -19.49
N LYS A 24 11.58 -3.47 -19.05
CA LYS A 24 11.80 -3.08 -17.66
C LYS A 24 10.78 -3.76 -16.75
N PRO A 25 11.18 -4.27 -15.58
CA PRO A 25 10.25 -4.79 -14.60
C PRO A 25 9.17 -3.77 -14.22
N LEU A 26 7.94 -4.23 -14.08
CA LEU A 26 6.81 -3.41 -13.63
C LEU A 26 6.41 -3.82 -12.21
N GLY A 27 6.74 -2.96 -11.25
CA GLY A 27 6.30 -3.10 -9.87
C GLY A 27 4.87 -2.61 -9.65
N TYR A 28 4.22 -3.17 -8.62
CA TYR A 28 2.88 -2.77 -8.16
C TYR A 28 1.76 -3.00 -9.17
N VAL A 29 1.97 -3.90 -10.13
CA VAL A 29 0.93 -4.40 -11.04
C VAL A 29 -0.07 -5.19 -10.19
N SER A 30 -1.35 -4.86 -10.26
CA SER A 30 -2.41 -5.66 -9.66
C SER A 30 -2.50 -7.00 -10.39
N VAL A 31 -2.45 -8.09 -9.65
CA VAL A 31 -2.53 -9.47 -10.15
C VAL A 31 -3.72 -10.13 -9.49
N THR A 32 -4.69 -10.60 -10.29
CA THR A 32 -5.94 -11.17 -9.77
C THR A 32 -6.36 -12.41 -10.53
N ILE A 33 -7.17 -13.26 -9.89
CA ILE A 33 -7.80 -14.41 -10.53
C ILE A 33 -9.26 -14.05 -10.83
N PRO A 34 -9.64 -13.88 -12.11
CA PRO A 34 -11.00 -13.52 -12.50
C PRO A 34 -12.07 -14.45 -11.91
N GLY A 35 -13.17 -13.88 -11.42
CA GLY A 35 -14.26 -14.63 -10.79
C GLY A 35 -13.97 -15.10 -9.36
N THR A 36 -12.91 -14.60 -8.75
CA THR A 36 -12.57 -14.82 -7.34
C THR A 36 -12.17 -13.48 -6.68
N ASN A 37 -11.97 -13.50 -5.36
CA ASN A 37 -11.46 -12.36 -4.62
C ASN A 37 -9.92 -12.44 -4.40
N PHE A 38 -9.24 -13.48 -4.94
CA PHE A 38 -7.79 -13.63 -4.76
C PHE A 38 -7.00 -12.58 -5.54
N ALA A 39 -6.14 -11.87 -4.85
CA ALA A 39 -5.33 -10.80 -5.39
C ALA A 39 -3.94 -10.75 -4.75
N THR A 40 -3.00 -10.16 -5.47
CA THR A 40 -1.67 -9.74 -5.00
C THR A 40 -1.18 -8.59 -5.87
N VAL A 41 0.06 -8.14 -5.65
CA VAL A 41 0.76 -7.19 -6.52
C VAL A 41 2.15 -7.70 -6.86
N THR A 42 2.70 -7.24 -8.00
CA THR A 42 4.11 -7.50 -8.30
C THR A 42 5.00 -6.69 -7.36
N ASN A 43 6.16 -7.26 -7.00
CA ASN A 43 7.22 -6.52 -6.31
C ASN A 43 7.96 -5.56 -7.28
N GLN A 44 8.98 -4.84 -6.80
CA GLN A 44 9.75 -3.89 -7.63
C GLN A 44 10.51 -4.55 -8.79
N ASP A 45 10.83 -5.83 -8.69
CA ASP A 45 11.49 -6.61 -9.74
C ASP A 45 10.46 -7.19 -10.74
N GLY A 46 9.18 -6.80 -10.63
CA GLY A 46 8.08 -7.28 -11.46
C GLY A 46 7.61 -8.69 -11.14
N ALA A 47 8.18 -9.35 -10.14
CA ALA A 47 7.84 -10.72 -9.78
C ALA A 47 6.53 -10.78 -8.97
N PHE A 48 5.76 -11.86 -9.17
CA PHE A 48 4.54 -12.14 -8.42
C PHE A 48 4.37 -13.63 -8.11
N VAL A 49 3.64 -13.90 -7.04
CA VAL A 49 3.08 -15.19 -6.74
C VAL A 49 1.61 -15.01 -6.34
N ILE A 50 0.71 -15.75 -6.98
CA ILE A 50 -0.71 -15.77 -6.62
C ILE A 50 -1.16 -17.21 -6.38
N LYS A 51 -1.94 -17.41 -5.32
CA LYS A 51 -2.41 -18.70 -4.87
C LYS A 51 -3.93 -18.70 -4.81
N SER A 52 -4.55 -19.87 -5.03
CA SER A 52 -5.99 -20.07 -4.98
C SER A 52 -6.36 -21.44 -4.43
N ASP A 53 -7.61 -21.55 -3.97
CA ASP A 53 -8.24 -22.79 -3.51
C ASP A 53 -8.60 -23.75 -4.66
N ARG A 54 -8.80 -23.19 -5.86
CA ARG A 54 -9.14 -23.93 -7.09
C ARG A 54 -8.21 -23.55 -8.23
N GLN A 55 -8.12 -24.40 -9.25
CA GLN A 55 -7.27 -24.18 -10.40
C GLN A 55 -7.72 -22.94 -11.19
N PRO A 56 -6.88 -21.88 -11.27
CA PRO A 56 -7.21 -20.72 -12.09
C PRO A 56 -7.12 -21.07 -13.58
N ARG A 57 -8.04 -20.56 -14.37
CA ARG A 57 -7.97 -20.63 -15.84
C ARG A 57 -7.18 -19.45 -16.41
N PHE A 58 -7.32 -18.30 -15.78
CA PHE A 58 -6.73 -17.05 -16.21
C PHE A 58 -6.18 -16.27 -15.01
N VAL A 59 -5.19 -15.44 -15.28
CA VAL A 59 -4.69 -14.40 -14.37
C VAL A 59 -4.82 -13.06 -15.08
N ALA A 60 -5.36 -12.07 -14.41
CA ALA A 60 -5.53 -10.71 -14.92
C ALA A 60 -4.51 -9.76 -14.29
N PHE A 61 -3.97 -8.88 -15.12
CA PHE A 61 -2.92 -7.91 -14.80
C PHE A 61 -3.40 -6.51 -15.13
N SER A 62 -3.24 -5.57 -14.19
CA SER A 62 -3.63 -4.18 -14.36
C SER A 62 -2.63 -3.24 -13.71
N LEU A 63 -2.27 -2.19 -14.43
CA LEU A 63 -1.41 -1.12 -13.95
C LEU A 63 -1.82 0.21 -14.58
N LEU A 64 -1.81 1.27 -13.78
CA LEU A 64 -2.10 2.62 -14.25
C LEU A 64 -1.19 3.02 -15.43
N GLY A 65 -1.81 3.50 -16.52
CA GLY A 65 -1.11 3.88 -17.75
C GLY A 65 -0.81 2.71 -18.71
N TYR A 66 -1.22 1.49 -18.36
CA TYR A 66 -1.05 0.30 -19.20
C TYR A 66 -2.40 -0.32 -19.59
N LYS A 67 -2.42 -1.02 -20.72
CA LYS A 67 -3.58 -1.82 -21.12
C LYS A 67 -3.68 -3.04 -20.20
N PRO A 68 -4.85 -3.30 -19.60
CA PRO A 68 -5.03 -4.51 -18.80
C PRO A 68 -4.89 -5.74 -19.68
N GLN A 69 -4.40 -6.83 -19.12
CA GLN A 69 -4.20 -8.08 -19.84
C GLN A 69 -4.68 -9.26 -19.00
N THR A 70 -5.44 -10.16 -19.63
CA THR A 70 -5.84 -11.43 -19.04
C THR A 70 -5.15 -12.54 -19.80
N VAL A 71 -4.38 -13.36 -19.10
CA VAL A 71 -3.51 -14.40 -19.68
C VAL A 71 -3.94 -15.77 -19.13
N PRO A 72 -3.97 -16.85 -19.94
CA PRO A 72 -4.17 -18.20 -19.43
C PRO A 72 -3.15 -18.52 -18.33
N ALA A 73 -3.63 -19.10 -17.22
CA ALA A 73 -2.76 -19.47 -16.13
C ALA A 73 -1.89 -20.67 -16.49
N ASP A 74 -0.56 -20.52 -16.39
CA ASP A 74 0.38 -21.62 -16.46
C ASP A 74 0.88 -21.94 -15.05
N ARG A 75 0.90 -23.21 -14.70
CA ARG A 75 1.30 -23.70 -13.37
C ARG A 75 2.63 -24.46 -13.42
N GLU A 76 3.00 -24.96 -14.57
CA GLU A 76 4.20 -25.77 -14.77
C GLU A 76 5.39 -24.88 -15.11
N GLN A 77 5.12 -23.69 -15.68
CA GLN A 77 6.15 -22.74 -16.08
C GLN A 77 5.94 -21.38 -15.41
N MET A 78 7.02 -20.65 -15.25
CA MET A 78 6.98 -19.27 -14.80
C MET A 78 6.38 -18.41 -15.91
N MET A 79 5.29 -17.67 -15.59
CA MET A 79 4.65 -16.76 -16.54
C MET A 79 5.52 -15.54 -16.80
N HIS A 80 5.64 -15.15 -18.07
CA HIS A 80 6.26 -13.90 -18.48
C HIS A 80 5.22 -13.04 -19.20
N VAL A 81 4.82 -11.95 -18.55
CA VAL A 81 3.76 -11.05 -19.02
C VAL A 81 4.37 -9.72 -19.40
N SER A 82 4.07 -9.23 -20.60
CA SER A 82 4.53 -7.93 -21.07
C SER A 82 3.33 -7.01 -21.29
N LEU A 83 3.23 -5.95 -20.48
CA LEU A 83 2.15 -4.98 -20.59
C LEU A 83 2.52 -3.86 -21.55
N SER A 84 1.61 -3.54 -22.46
CA SER A 84 1.73 -2.41 -23.37
C SER A 84 1.14 -1.15 -22.73
N ARG A 85 1.78 -0.01 -22.95
CA ARG A 85 1.24 1.28 -22.49
C ARG A 85 -0.09 1.58 -23.18
N GLY A 86 -1.03 2.11 -22.44
CA GLY A 86 -2.28 2.65 -22.98
C GLY A 86 -1.94 3.89 -23.81
N GLN A 87 -2.19 3.84 -25.11
CA GLN A 87 -2.10 5.04 -25.95
C GLN A 87 -3.47 5.72 -25.98
N PHE A 88 -3.49 7.01 -25.71
CA PHE A 88 -4.65 7.85 -26.01
C PHE A 88 -4.46 8.52 -27.36
N THR A 89 -5.41 8.36 -28.24
CA THR A 89 -5.66 9.39 -29.23
C THR A 89 -6.54 10.41 -28.50
N LEU A 90 -5.97 11.56 -28.14
CA LEU A 90 -6.76 12.68 -27.69
C LEU A 90 -7.69 13.03 -28.85
N ASP A 91 -9.00 12.82 -28.66
CA ASP A 91 -9.98 13.47 -29.50
C ASP A 91 -9.89 14.98 -29.19
N PRO A 92 -9.43 15.85 -30.13
CA PRO A 92 -9.23 17.27 -29.86
C PRO A 92 -10.49 17.98 -29.35
N ALA A 93 -11.67 17.36 -29.53
CA ALA A 93 -12.96 17.89 -29.13
C ALA A 93 -13.32 17.66 -27.64
N GLN A 94 -12.53 16.89 -26.90
CA GLN A 94 -12.75 16.61 -25.48
C GLN A 94 -11.63 17.16 -24.58
N VAL A 95 -11.20 18.38 -24.76
CA VAL A 95 -10.57 19.15 -23.69
C VAL A 95 -11.69 19.42 -22.68
N ILE A 96 -11.83 18.54 -21.69
CA ILE A 96 -12.75 18.77 -20.57
C ILE A 96 -12.17 19.95 -19.79
N SER A 97 -12.74 21.12 -20.03
CA SER A 97 -12.51 22.35 -19.26
C SER A 97 -13.19 22.24 -17.87
N ALA A 98 -13.08 21.10 -17.21
CA ALA A 98 -13.61 20.96 -15.86
C ALA A 98 -12.64 21.64 -14.88
N ASP A 99 -13.15 22.51 -14.06
CA ASP A 99 -12.42 23.05 -12.94
C ASP A 99 -11.98 21.91 -12.00
N PRO A 100 -10.69 21.74 -11.72
CA PRO A 100 -10.20 20.61 -10.92
C PRO A 100 -10.75 20.61 -9.50
N TYR A 101 -11.05 21.77 -8.92
CA TYR A 101 -11.65 21.86 -7.60
C TYR A 101 -13.08 21.29 -7.60
N THR A 102 -13.92 21.75 -8.53
CA THR A 102 -15.29 21.26 -8.69
C THR A 102 -15.33 19.76 -8.93
N LEU A 103 -14.45 19.25 -9.83
CA LEU A 103 -14.38 17.84 -10.12
C LEU A 103 -13.98 16.99 -8.88
N LEU A 104 -13.01 17.46 -8.10
CA LEU A 104 -12.58 16.79 -6.89
C LEU A 104 -13.69 16.78 -5.84
N MET A 105 -14.40 17.89 -5.67
CA MET A 105 -15.57 17.98 -4.77
C MET A 105 -16.68 17.03 -5.19
N ASP A 106 -16.99 16.93 -6.48
CA ASP A 106 -17.99 15.99 -7.01
C ASP A 106 -17.57 14.53 -6.72
N ALA A 107 -16.29 14.21 -6.84
CA ALA A 107 -15.78 12.89 -6.48
C ALA A 107 -15.92 12.61 -4.97
N ILE A 108 -15.63 13.59 -4.11
CA ILE A 108 -15.80 13.49 -2.66
C ILE A 108 -17.27 13.26 -2.30
N TYR A 109 -18.21 13.99 -2.91
CA TYR A 109 -19.65 13.77 -2.69
C TYR A 109 -20.11 12.37 -3.10
N LYS A 110 -19.47 11.76 -4.11
CA LYS A 110 -19.80 10.41 -4.57
C LYS A 110 -19.13 9.27 -3.78
N ILE A 111 -18.31 9.56 -2.77
CA ILE A 111 -17.65 8.52 -1.96
C ILE A 111 -18.64 7.49 -1.43
N ASN A 112 -19.79 7.95 -0.88
CA ASN A 112 -20.79 7.03 -0.33
C ASN A 112 -21.43 6.14 -1.39
N ALA A 113 -21.65 6.67 -2.59
CA ALA A 113 -22.23 5.91 -3.70
C ALA A 113 -21.21 4.92 -4.29
N ASN A 114 -19.95 5.31 -4.34
CA ASN A 114 -18.86 4.51 -4.91
C ASN A 114 -18.26 3.50 -3.91
N GLY A 115 -18.36 3.76 -2.60
CA GLY A 115 -17.86 2.85 -1.58
C GLY A 115 -18.83 1.73 -1.20
N PRO A 116 -18.37 0.71 -0.46
CA PRO A 116 -19.23 -0.33 0.10
C PRO A 116 -20.31 0.24 1.04
N ALA A 117 -21.55 -0.23 0.87
CA ALA A 117 -22.69 0.16 1.71
C ALA A 117 -22.73 -0.63 3.03
N GLU A 118 -22.18 -1.81 3.05
CA GLU A 118 -22.09 -2.72 4.20
C GLU A 118 -20.65 -2.90 4.65
N ALA A 119 -20.48 -3.46 5.86
CA ALA A 119 -19.17 -3.82 6.36
C ALA A 119 -18.57 -4.99 5.58
N GLU A 120 -17.26 -5.01 5.45
CA GLU A 120 -16.50 -6.05 4.77
C GLU A 120 -15.30 -6.49 5.62
N LEU A 121 -14.88 -7.73 5.47
CA LEU A 121 -13.69 -8.29 6.08
C LEU A 121 -12.70 -8.69 4.99
N PHE A 122 -11.42 -8.41 5.20
CA PHE A 122 -10.37 -8.68 4.23
C PHE A 122 -9.25 -9.49 4.84
N ASP A 123 -8.66 -10.39 4.04
CA ASP A 123 -7.32 -10.88 4.29
C ASP A 123 -6.32 -9.92 3.68
N CYS A 124 -5.26 -9.61 4.41
CA CYS A 124 -4.19 -8.76 3.91
C CYS A 124 -2.83 -9.37 4.24
N PHE A 125 -1.88 -9.15 3.35
CA PHE A 125 -0.47 -9.31 3.65
C PHE A 125 0.13 -7.95 3.96
N TYR A 126 0.89 -7.86 5.05
CA TYR A 126 1.55 -6.65 5.52
C TYR A 126 3.04 -6.90 5.69
N ARG A 127 3.88 -5.97 5.24
CA ARG A 127 5.34 -6.03 5.38
C ARG A 127 5.89 -4.69 5.80
N GLU A 128 6.78 -4.71 6.79
CA GLU A 128 7.65 -3.58 7.15
C GLU A 128 9.10 -3.95 6.94
N THR A 129 9.86 -3.06 6.34
CA THR A 129 11.31 -3.21 6.19
C THR A 129 12.02 -1.95 6.64
N VAL A 130 13.16 -2.09 7.30
CA VAL A 130 14.05 -0.99 7.63
C VAL A 130 15.43 -1.28 7.07
N GLN A 131 15.94 -0.35 6.29
CA GLN A 131 17.30 -0.35 5.79
C GLN A 131 18.14 0.72 6.48
N LYS A 132 19.39 0.40 6.74
CA LYS A 132 20.44 1.32 7.16
C LYS A 132 21.49 1.34 6.07
N ARG A 133 21.66 2.48 5.39
CA ARG A 133 22.59 2.60 4.24
C ARG A 133 22.40 1.45 3.24
N GLN A 134 21.18 1.24 2.72
CA GLN A 134 20.79 0.20 1.77
C GLN A 134 20.88 -1.26 2.28
N ARG A 135 21.28 -1.50 3.53
CA ARG A 135 21.31 -2.85 4.12
C ARG A 135 20.08 -3.05 5.00
N PHE A 136 19.31 -4.07 4.72
CA PHE A 136 18.18 -4.47 5.56
C PHE A 136 18.68 -4.85 6.96
N ILE A 137 18.13 -4.22 7.98
CA ILE A 137 18.41 -4.46 9.39
C ILE A 137 17.20 -5.01 10.13
N TYR A 138 16.01 -4.88 9.52
CA TYR A 138 14.73 -5.27 10.09
C TYR A 138 13.76 -5.62 8.95
N ILE A 139 13.10 -6.77 9.06
CA ILE A 139 12.05 -7.24 8.17
C ILE A 139 10.97 -7.85 9.05
N SER A 140 9.78 -7.30 9.03
CA SER A 140 8.61 -7.85 9.71
C SER A 140 7.49 -8.06 8.71
N GLU A 141 6.85 -9.21 8.77
CA GLU A 141 5.77 -9.58 7.88
C GLU A 141 4.61 -10.18 8.68
N ALA A 142 3.40 -9.94 8.24
CA ALA A 142 2.19 -10.46 8.85
C ALA A 142 1.10 -10.79 7.84
N VAL A 143 0.33 -11.82 8.15
CA VAL A 143 -1.02 -12.01 7.62
C VAL A 143 -1.98 -11.38 8.61
N THR A 144 -2.88 -10.54 8.12
CA THR A 144 -3.80 -9.78 8.94
C THR A 144 -5.23 -9.90 8.43
N LYS A 145 -6.18 -9.88 9.34
CA LYS A 145 -7.58 -9.57 9.04
C LYS A 145 -7.80 -8.08 9.16
N MET A 146 -8.53 -7.49 8.22
CA MET A 146 -8.92 -6.10 8.25
C MET A 146 -10.44 -6.00 8.17
N TYR A 147 -11.07 -5.51 9.23
CA TYR A 147 -12.49 -5.17 9.25
C TYR A 147 -12.67 -3.71 8.86
N LYS A 148 -13.52 -3.47 7.88
CA LYS A 148 -13.91 -2.12 7.45
C LYS A 148 -15.43 -1.99 7.48
N GLY A 149 -15.90 -1.00 8.21
CA GLY A 149 -17.33 -0.65 8.21
C GLY A 149 -17.74 0.04 6.90
N PRO A 150 -19.05 0.32 6.73
CA PRO A 150 -19.58 0.97 5.54
C PRO A 150 -18.99 2.37 5.33
N TYR A 151 -18.76 2.76 4.06
CA TYR A 151 -18.15 4.05 3.69
C TYR A 151 -19.04 5.27 4.01
N ARG A 152 -20.34 5.06 4.18
CA ARG A 152 -21.27 6.14 4.62
C ARG A 152 -21.01 6.63 6.04
N ILE A 153 -20.27 5.88 6.83
CA ILE A 153 -19.92 6.20 8.21
C ILE A 153 -18.39 6.28 8.29
N SER A 154 -17.84 7.49 8.18
CA SER A 154 -16.39 7.72 8.19
C SER A 154 -15.74 7.31 9.52
N PHE A 155 -16.45 7.46 10.65
CA PHE A 155 -15.94 7.15 12.00
C PHE A 155 -16.23 5.71 12.45
N THR A 156 -16.35 4.76 11.51
CA THR A 156 -16.47 3.35 11.91
C THR A 156 -15.17 2.87 12.54
N ARG A 157 -15.31 1.91 13.43
CA ARG A 157 -14.16 1.27 14.09
C ARG A 157 -13.52 0.26 13.15
N ASP A 158 -12.89 0.75 12.09
CA ASP A 158 -12.04 -0.07 11.25
C ASP A 158 -10.89 -0.62 12.10
N ARG A 159 -10.54 -1.89 11.92
CA ARG A 159 -9.54 -2.55 12.74
C ARG A 159 -8.78 -3.57 11.93
N ALA A 160 -7.50 -3.74 12.28
CA ALA A 160 -6.70 -4.86 11.83
C ALA A 160 -6.38 -5.79 13.01
N ALA A 161 -6.37 -7.08 12.76
CA ALA A 161 -5.88 -8.09 13.69
C ALA A 161 -4.78 -8.90 13.00
N VAL A 162 -3.69 -9.19 13.72
CA VAL A 162 -2.60 -10.03 13.22
C VAL A 162 -2.95 -11.48 13.47
N GLU A 163 -3.00 -12.29 12.43
CA GLU A 163 -3.22 -13.74 12.53
C GLU A 163 -1.89 -14.50 12.64
N LYS A 164 -0.93 -14.10 11.81
CA LYS A 164 0.39 -14.70 11.74
C LYS A 164 1.43 -13.63 11.47
N SER A 165 2.59 -13.73 12.08
CA SER A 165 3.66 -12.77 11.82
C SER A 165 5.03 -13.39 12.00
N ARG A 166 6.03 -12.81 11.35
CA ARG A 166 7.43 -13.12 11.58
C ARG A 166 8.26 -11.86 11.65
N LEU A 167 9.35 -11.93 12.40
CA LEU A 167 10.33 -10.87 12.54
C LEU A 167 11.72 -11.44 12.26
N LEU A 168 12.45 -10.74 11.40
CA LEU A 168 13.87 -10.96 11.16
C LEU A 168 14.61 -9.67 11.48
N GLN A 169 15.55 -9.72 12.41
CA GLN A 169 16.26 -8.54 12.89
C GLN A 169 17.77 -8.78 12.91
N SER A 170 18.55 -7.74 12.60
CA SER A 170 19.99 -7.80 12.73
C SER A 170 20.41 -7.94 14.19
N PRO A 171 21.25 -8.92 14.56
CA PRO A 171 21.73 -9.12 15.93
C PRO A 171 22.74 -8.04 16.37
N ARG A 172 23.18 -7.18 15.46
CA ARG A 172 24.19 -6.16 15.76
C ARG A 172 23.58 -5.01 16.55
N LYS A 173 24.07 -4.75 17.75
CA LYS A 173 23.64 -3.60 18.60
C LYS A 173 23.74 -2.23 17.90
N THR A 174 24.63 -2.11 16.90
CA THR A 174 24.77 -0.89 16.10
C THR A 174 23.68 -0.70 15.05
N ASP A 175 22.86 -1.72 14.80
CA ASP A 175 21.77 -1.71 13.82
C ASP A 175 20.43 -1.41 14.48
N THR A 176 20.42 -0.56 15.50
CA THR A 176 19.22 -0.13 16.20
C THR A 176 18.71 1.17 15.58
N LEU A 177 17.42 1.25 15.31
CA LEU A 177 16.73 2.48 14.97
C LEU A 177 16.33 3.18 16.27
N ALA A 178 16.84 4.40 16.47
CA ALA A 178 16.65 5.17 17.72
C ALA A 178 15.32 5.96 17.77
N VAL A 179 14.53 5.93 16.68
CA VAL A 179 13.25 6.64 16.57
C VAL A 179 12.15 5.67 16.15
N LYS A 180 10.93 5.93 16.60
CA LYS A 180 9.75 5.17 16.21
C LYS A 180 9.09 5.90 15.04
N VAL A 181 9.09 5.30 13.87
CA VAL A 181 8.38 5.78 12.69
C VAL A 181 6.95 5.23 12.74
N LEU A 182 5.99 5.99 12.21
CA LEU A 182 4.61 5.54 12.06
C LEU A 182 4.56 4.26 11.22
N GLY A 183 3.89 3.22 11.70
CA GLY A 183 3.79 1.92 11.04
C GLY A 183 2.76 1.01 11.71
N GLY A 184 2.66 -0.21 11.20
CA GLY A 184 1.75 -1.24 11.68
C GLY A 184 0.50 -1.41 10.82
N PRO A 185 -0.12 -2.60 10.89
CA PRO A 185 -1.29 -2.93 10.07
C PRO A 185 -2.47 -1.97 10.28
N THR A 186 -2.68 -1.49 11.51
CA THR A 186 -3.76 -0.54 11.82
C THR A 186 -3.54 0.81 11.13
N GLN A 187 -2.30 1.30 11.07
CA GLN A 187 -2.01 2.52 10.34
C GLN A 187 -2.34 2.38 8.84
N ALA A 188 -2.03 1.23 8.23
CA ALA A 188 -2.40 0.99 6.84
C ALA A 188 -3.92 1.03 6.62
N VAL A 189 -4.72 0.62 7.63
CA VAL A 189 -6.19 0.73 7.61
C VAL A 189 -6.64 2.19 7.76
N ASP A 190 -6.02 2.94 8.67
CA ASP A 190 -6.33 4.35 8.95
C ASP A 190 -5.94 5.28 7.78
N LEU A 191 -5.01 4.86 6.92
CA LEU A 191 -4.60 5.57 5.71
C LEU A 191 -5.60 5.45 4.55
N ASP A 192 -6.79 4.83 4.71
CA ASP A 192 -7.86 4.92 3.71
C ASP A 192 -8.47 6.33 3.67
N LEU A 193 -7.76 7.24 3.00
CA LEU A 193 -8.12 8.65 2.94
C LEU A 193 -9.52 8.87 2.36
N VAL A 194 -9.93 8.03 1.39
CA VAL A 194 -11.24 8.14 0.74
C VAL A 194 -12.36 7.84 1.75
N LYS A 195 -12.23 6.79 2.55
CA LYS A 195 -13.21 6.47 3.58
C LYS A 195 -13.19 7.48 4.71
N MET A 196 -12.01 7.85 5.18
CA MET A 196 -11.83 8.74 6.33
C MET A 196 -12.14 10.20 6.00
N ARG A 197 -12.09 10.60 4.73
CA ARG A 197 -12.28 11.99 4.26
C ARG A 197 -11.40 12.96 5.03
N THR A 198 -10.13 12.62 5.14
CA THR A 198 -9.13 13.39 5.87
C THR A 198 -8.06 13.92 4.93
N PHE A 199 -7.25 14.84 5.40
CA PHE A 199 -6.23 15.51 4.62
C PHE A 199 -6.85 16.18 3.37
N ILE A 200 -6.27 15.92 2.22
CA ILE A 200 -6.64 16.48 0.92
C ILE A 200 -8.08 16.15 0.44
N LEU A 201 -8.85 15.37 1.17
CA LEU A 201 -10.25 15.06 0.87
C LEU A 201 -11.23 15.73 1.87
N ASP A 202 -10.74 16.65 2.68
CA ASP A 202 -11.51 17.60 3.46
C ASP A 202 -11.51 18.97 2.77
N GLN A 203 -12.66 19.64 2.74
CA GLN A 203 -12.78 20.92 2.04
C GLN A 203 -11.88 22.01 2.64
N GLU A 204 -11.76 22.09 3.96
CA GLU A 204 -10.92 23.08 4.66
C GLU A 204 -9.41 22.85 4.34
N ASP A 205 -9.03 21.59 4.20
CA ASP A 205 -7.67 21.23 3.83
C ASP A 205 -7.36 21.53 2.37
N LEU A 206 -8.34 21.37 1.46
CA LEU A 206 -8.18 21.65 0.02
C LEU A 206 -7.85 23.10 -0.27
N ASP A 207 -8.33 24.04 0.51
CA ASP A 207 -8.05 25.48 0.37
C ASP A 207 -6.56 25.82 0.55
N ASN A 208 -5.77 24.88 1.09
CA ASN A 208 -4.32 25.03 1.23
C ASN A 208 -3.54 24.67 -0.05
N TYR A 209 -4.23 24.21 -1.09
CA TYR A 209 -3.61 23.69 -2.30
C TYR A 209 -4.07 24.44 -3.56
N ARG A 210 -3.15 24.61 -4.51
CA ARG A 210 -3.48 24.89 -5.88
C ARG A 210 -3.65 23.56 -6.63
N LEU A 211 -4.75 23.42 -7.34
CA LEU A 211 -5.09 22.22 -8.09
C LEU A 211 -4.83 22.44 -9.58
N GLU A 212 -4.20 21.47 -10.23
CA GLU A 212 -3.92 21.49 -11.67
C GLU A 212 -4.44 20.22 -12.33
N MET A 213 -5.18 20.37 -13.44
CA MET A 213 -5.55 19.22 -14.26
C MET A 213 -4.36 18.78 -15.10
N LEU A 214 -4.06 17.50 -15.10
CA LEU A 214 -3.06 16.87 -15.96
C LEU A 214 -3.72 16.04 -17.06
N ASP A 215 -2.91 15.59 -18.03
CA ASP A 215 -3.38 14.68 -19.08
C ASP A 215 -3.99 13.42 -18.48
N PRO A 216 -5.15 12.97 -18.99
CA PRO A 216 -5.81 11.77 -18.50
C PRO A 216 -4.97 10.53 -18.77
N VAL A 217 -5.15 9.49 -17.96
CA VAL A 217 -4.49 8.18 -18.12
C VAL A 217 -5.52 7.05 -18.10
N MET A 218 -5.10 5.85 -18.49
CA MET A 218 -5.95 4.65 -18.42
C MET A 218 -5.66 3.82 -17.17
N LEU A 219 -6.72 3.26 -16.60
CA LEU A 219 -6.67 2.17 -15.64
C LEU A 219 -7.84 1.24 -15.91
N ASP A 220 -7.59 -0.05 -16.11
CA ASP A 220 -8.63 -1.07 -16.40
C ASP A 220 -9.57 -0.68 -17.57
N ASP A 221 -8.98 -0.21 -18.69
CA ASP A 221 -9.69 0.31 -19.87
C ASP A 221 -10.64 1.50 -19.59
N ARG A 222 -10.49 2.15 -18.44
CA ARG A 222 -11.27 3.32 -18.04
C ARG A 222 -10.41 4.56 -17.96
N ARG A 223 -10.90 5.67 -18.50
CA ARG A 223 -10.22 6.97 -18.42
C ARG A 223 -10.24 7.50 -16.98
N GLN A 224 -9.10 8.05 -16.56
CA GLN A 224 -8.95 8.71 -15.27
C GLN A 224 -8.71 10.20 -15.47
N PHE A 225 -9.43 11.04 -14.73
CA PHE A 225 -8.98 12.40 -14.47
C PHE A 225 -7.75 12.35 -13.59
N VAL A 226 -6.80 13.23 -13.84
CA VAL A 226 -5.56 13.33 -13.07
C VAL A 226 -5.43 14.73 -12.53
N ILE A 227 -5.50 14.88 -11.22
CA ILE A 227 -5.42 16.17 -10.52
C ILE A 227 -4.13 16.22 -9.72
N ARG A 228 -3.29 17.21 -9.99
CA ARG A 228 -2.10 17.51 -9.19
C ARG A 228 -2.46 18.48 -8.08
N LEU A 229 -1.97 18.19 -6.86
CA LEU A 229 -2.04 19.07 -5.70
C LEU A 229 -0.68 19.69 -5.46
N ILE A 230 -0.66 21.02 -5.31
CA ILE A 230 0.55 21.80 -5.04
C ILE A 230 0.28 22.66 -3.82
N PRO A 231 1.09 22.52 -2.71
CA PRO A 231 0.98 23.41 -1.56
C PRO A 231 0.97 24.90 -1.97
N ALA A 232 -0.01 25.65 -1.49
CA ALA A 232 -0.18 27.06 -1.80
C ALA A 232 -0.27 27.96 -0.56
N ALA A 233 -0.46 27.37 0.63
CA ALA A 233 -0.54 28.09 1.89
C ALA A 233 0.69 27.81 2.77
N ASP A 234 1.08 28.79 3.58
CA ASP A 234 2.06 28.58 4.65
C ASP A 234 1.30 28.23 5.94
N LYS A 235 1.51 27.01 6.43
CA LYS A 235 0.90 26.46 7.65
C LYS A 235 1.98 26.14 8.67
N ASP A 236 1.59 25.97 9.93
CA ASP A 236 2.46 25.50 11.01
C ASP A 236 2.82 24.00 10.95
N PHE A 237 2.21 23.26 10.01
CA PHE A 237 2.50 21.87 9.69
C PHE A 237 2.95 21.71 8.22
N ALA A 238 3.58 20.57 7.91
CA ALA A 238 4.00 20.27 6.54
C ALA A 238 2.82 19.82 5.68
N LEU A 239 2.67 20.42 4.50
CA LEU A 239 1.71 20.02 3.48
C LEU A 239 2.27 18.92 2.58
N HIS A 240 1.44 18.37 1.70
CA HIS A 240 1.80 17.31 0.77
C HIS A 240 1.71 17.77 -0.69
N ASN A 241 2.72 17.51 -1.49
CA ASN A 241 2.54 17.45 -2.94
C ASN A 241 1.82 16.15 -3.28
N GLY A 242 0.97 16.15 -4.31
CA GLY A 242 0.27 14.92 -4.65
C GLY A 242 -0.32 14.85 -6.04
N VAL A 243 -0.77 13.65 -6.38
CA VAL A 243 -1.55 13.37 -7.59
C VAL A 243 -2.71 12.45 -7.22
N ILE A 244 -3.92 12.84 -7.63
CA ILE A 244 -5.15 12.08 -7.44
C ILE A 244 -5.65 11.62 -8.80
N TYR A 245 -6.04 10.34 -8.86
CA TYR A 245 -6.62 9.71 -10.05
C TYR A 245 -8.08 9.34 -9.77
N ILE A 246 -8.98 9.81 -10.64
CA ILE A 246 -10.42 9.69 -10.48
C ILE A 246 -11.00 9.12 -11.77
N ASP A 247 -11.74 8.02 -11.66
CA ASP A 247 -12.45 7.41 -12.78
C ASP A 247 -13.47 8.39 -13.40
N GLN A 248 -13.39 8.61 -14.71
CA GLN A 248 -14.18 9.65 -15.38
C GLN A 248 -15.69 9.35 -15.38
N GLU A 249 -16.10 8.10 -15.39
CA GLU A 249 -17.52 7.73 -15.48
C GLU A 249 -18.19 7.74 -14.10
N SER A 250 -17.53 7.12 -13.12
CA SER A 250 -18.12 6.94 -11.78
C SER A 250 -17.74 8.03 -10.79
N LEU A 251 -16.69 8.80 -11.05
CA LEU A 251 -16.00 9.69 -10.12
C LEU A 251 -15.48 8.95 -8.87
N ALA A 252 -15.18 7.66 -9.00
CA ALA A 252 -14.52 6.90 -7.93
C ALA A 252 -13.03 7.19 -7.92
N PHE A 253 -12.46 7.31 -6.72
CA PHE A 253 -11.01 7.39 -6.57
C PHE A 253 -10.38 6.04 -6.95
N SER A 254 -9.32 6.10 -7.76
CA SER A 254 -8.59 4.92 -8.24
C SER A 254 -7.17 4.84 -7.66
N ARG A 255 -6.53 6.00 -7.45
CA ARG A 255 -5.19 6.07 -6.89
C ARG A 255 -4.94 7.45 -6.27
N ILE A 256 -4.17 7.47 -5.19
CA ILE A 256 -3.69 8.69 -4.54
C ILE A 256 -2.19 8.52 -4.27
N GLU A 257 -1.40 9.48 -4.72
CA GLU A 257 0.04 9.57 -4.48
C GLU A 257 0.33 10.87 -3.73
N LEU A 258 0.93 10.78 -2.56
CA LEU A 258 1.31 11.94 -1.76
C LEU A 258 2.79 11.91 -1.41
N SER A 259 3.40 13.07 -1.37
CA SER A 259 4.77 13.26 -0.89
C SER A 259 4.81 14.47 0.03
N LEU A 260 5.25 14.29 1.27
CA LEU A 260 5.36 15.36 2.26
C LEU A 260 6.36 16.41 1.80
N ASP A 261 6.02 17.67 1.94
CA ASP A 261 6.98 18.76 1.76
C ASP A 261 8.00 18.73 2.93
N VAL A 262 9.23 18.40 2.61
CA VAL A 262 10.35 18.31 3.57
C VAL A 262 11.26 19.53 3.54
N SER A 263 10.85 20.62 2.87
CA SER A 263 11.63 21.87 2.78
C SER A 263 11.84 22.51 4.15
N ASP A 264 10.83 22.45 5.05
CA ASP A 264 10.97 22.78 6.46
C ASP A 264 11.20 21.50 7.29
N PRO A 265 12.45 21.26 7.77
CA PRO A 265 12.75 20.05 8.52
C PRO A 265 12.01 19.94 9.86
N THR A 266 11.57 21.05 10.46
CA THR A 266 10.85 21.03 11.73
C THR A 266 9.41 20.57 11.52
N LYS A 267 8.70 21.18 10.56
CA LYS A 267 7.34 20.78 10.19
C LYS A 267 7.30 19.32 9.74
N ALA A 268 8.25 18.91 8.88
CA ALA A 268 8.36 17.54 8.40
C ALA A 268 8.72 16.53 9.52
N THR A 269 9.59 16.90 10.47
CA THR A 269 9.90 16.04 11.62
C THR A 269 8.66 15.77 12.46
N ASN A 270 7.84 16.79 12.71
CA ASN A 270 6.61 16.67 13.51
C ASN A 270 5.57 15.76 12.80
N ALA A 271 5.53 15.81 11.46
CA ALA A 271 4.65 14.93 10.68
C ALA A 271 5.13 13.46 10.64
N MET A 272 6.43 13.20 10.75
CA MET A 272 7.00 11.85 10.59
C MET A 272 7.20 11.10 11.90
N LEU A 273 7.32 11.77 13.03
CA LEU A 273 7.68 11.15 14.31
C LEU A 273 6.59 11.36 15.37
N ILE A 274 6.23 10.28 16.05
CA ILE A 274 5.38 10.33 17.25
C ILE A 274 6.16 10.95 18.42
N ASN A 275 7.42 10.54 18.58
CA ASN A 275 8.32 11.01 19.65
C ASN A 275 9.75 11.12 19.13
N LYS A 276 10.39 12.24 19.44
CA LYS A 276 11.82 12.46 19.15
C LYS A 276 12.61 12.56 20.43
N PRO A 277 13.52 11.61 20.73
CA PRO A 277 14.44 11.74 21.85
C PRO A 277 15.33 12.97 21.70
N MET A 278 15.59 13.68 22.81
CA MET A 278 16.34 14.95 22.79
C MET A 278 17.79 14.81 22.34
N ASP A 279 18.41 13.65 22.54
CA ASP A 279 19.77 13.33 22.12
C ASP A 279 19.92 12.90 20.65
N ILE A 280 18.81 12.83 19.92
CA ILE A 280 18.77 12.40 18.52
C ILE A 280 18.68 13.62 17.59
N ARG A 281 19.52 13.60 16.54
CA ARG A 281 19.41 14.46 15.38
C ARG A 281 18.64 13.71 14.31
N PHE A 282 17.45 14.18 13.96
CA PHE A 282 16.61 13.64 12.91
C PHE A 282 16.52 14.65 11.76
N ARG A 283 16.69 14.19 10.52
CA ARG A 283 16.56 15.00 9.31
C ARG A 283 15.70 14.26 8.31
N PRO A 284 14.45 14.70 8.10
CA PRO A 284 13.58 14.17 7.05
C PRO A 284 14.23 14.31 5.67
N LYS A 285 14.02 13.33 4.80
CA LYS A 285 14.41 13.37 3.38
C LYS A 285 13.25 13.07 2.47
N GLU A 286 12.37 12.15 2.88
CA GLU A 286 11.21 11.73 2.12
C GLU A 286 10.18 11.11 3.07
N MET A 287 8.93 11.44 2.85
CA MET A 287 7.78 10.68 3.30
C MET A 287 6.80 10.63 2.13
N SER A 288 6.54 9.44 1.62
CA SER A 288 5.60 9.25 0.52
C SER A 288 4.56 8.20 0.85
N LEU A 289 3.36 8.38 0.30
CA LEU A 289 2.20 7.52 0.45
C LEU A 289 1.62 7.20 -0.91
N LEU A 290 1.38 5.92 -1.16
CA LEU A 290 0.69 5.42 -2.33
C LEU A 290 -0.51 4.60 -1.88
N LEU A 291 -1.70 4.97 -2.35
CA LEU A 291 -2.96 4.26 -2.14
C LEU A 291 -3.53 3.86 -3.49
N ASN A 292 -3.83 2.57 -3.66
CA ASN A 292 -4.59 2.10 -4.80
C ASN A 292 -5.97 1.61 -4.35
N TYR A 293 -6.96 1.97 -5.13
CA TYR A 293 -8.34 1.52 -4.96
C TYR A 293 -8.73 0.67 -6.17
N LYS A 294 -9.36 -0.46 -5.92
CA LYS A 294 -9.86 -1.36 -6.95
C LYS A 294 -11.38 -1.30 -7.00
N ARG A 295 -11.91 -1.20 -8.22
CA ARG A 295 -13.34 -1.24 -8.45
C ARG A 295 -13.80 -2.66 -8.76
N GLU A 296 -14.66 -3.20 -7.91
CA GLU A 296 -15.28 -4.52 -8.06
C GLU A 296 -16.76 -4.44 -7.69
N ASP A 297 -17.63 -5.08 -8.43
CA ASP A 297 -19.10 -5.07 -8.22
C ASP A 297 -19.67 -3.64 -8.11
N GLY A 298 -19.13 -2.71 -8.90
CA GLY A 298 -19.53 -1.31 -8.88
C GLY A 298 -19.06 -0.50 -7.68
N LYS A 299 -18.27 -1.08 -6.77
CA LYS A 299 -17.74 -0.44 -5.56
C LYS A 299 -16.22 -0.33 -5.59
N SER A 300 -15.71 0.82 -5.17
CA SER A 300 -14.27 1.09 -5.06
C SER A 300 -13.80 0.81 -3.63
N ARG A 301 -12.69 0.08 -3.47
CA ARG A 301 -12.14 -0.38 -2.20
C ARG A 301 -10.64 -0.20 -2.17
N LEU A 302 -10.11 0.15 -1.00
CA LEU A 302 -8.67 0.15 -0.78
C LEU A 302 -8.12 -1.26 -1.06
N SER A 303 -7.12 -1.35 -1.93
CA SER A 303 -6.50 -2.63 -2.35
C SER A 303 -5.02 -2.72 -2.04
N TYR A 304 -4.33 -1.58 -1.99
CA TYR A 304 -2.90 -1.51 -1.70
C TYR A 304 -2.52 -0.20 -1.03
N VAL A 305 -1.66 -0.29 -0.02
CA VAL A 305 -1.07 0.86 0.69
C VAL A 305 0.42 0.68 0.72
N ARG A 306 1.17 1.73 0.42
CA ARG A 306 2.62 1.77 0.60
C ARG A 306 3.04 3.11 1.17
N THR A 307 3.84 3.06 2.24
CA THR A 307 4.48 4.24 2.83
C THR A 307 6.00 4.09 2.76
N VAL A 308 6.68 5.18 2.45
CA VAL A 308 8.15 5.25 2.47
C VAL A 308 8.57 6.40 3.35
N PHE A 309 9.46 6.12 4.28
CA PHE A 309 10.12 7.11 5.11
C PHE A 309 11.62 7.02 4.88
N ARG A 310 12.24 8.10 4.41
CA ARG A 310 13.69 8.21 4.29
C ARG A 310 14.19 9.40 5.09
N PHE A 311 15.16 9.17 5.93
CA PHE A 311 15.67 10.15 6.86
C PHE A 311 17.09 9.84 7.33
N ASN A 312 17.79 10.87 7.81
CA ASN A 312 19.00 10.67 8.59
C ASN A 312 18.68 10.69 10.08
N CYS A 313 19.24 9.73 10.81
CA CYS A 313 19.03 9.61 12.25
C CYS A 313 20.33 9.21 12.95
N ASP A 314 20.83 10.07 13.83
CA ASP A 314 22.05 9.82 14.60
C ASP A 314 21.99 10.47 15.98
N SER A 315 22.76 9.92 16.94
CA SER A 315 23.01 10.62 18.20
C SER A 315 23.74 11.93 17.92
N ARG A 316 23.36 12.99 18.64
CA ARG A 316 24.02 14.33 18.53
C ARG A 316 25.53 14.30 18.75
N LYS A 317 26.05 13.25 19.42
CA LYS A 317 27.50 13.05 19.69
C LYS A 317 28.24 12.45 18.48
N ARG A 318 27.54 11.97 17.43
CA ARG A 318 28.19 11.41 16.25
C ARG A 318 28.39 12.46 15.16
N LEU A 319 29.54 12.39 14.49
CA LEU A 319 29.92 13.32 13.41
C LEU A 319 29.30 12.94 12.05
N PHE A 320 28.90 11.68 11.88
CA PHE A 320 28.42 11.16 10.59
C PHE A 320 26.91 10.98 10.59
N ASN A 321 26.29 11.32 9.45
CA ASN A 321 24.88 11.09 9.22
C ASN A 321 24.64 9.66 8.73
N THR A 322 23.74 8.94 9.41
CA THR A 322 23.31 7.60 9.00
C THR A 322 21.93 7.69 8.37
N GLU A 323 21.85 7.26 7.12
CA GLU A 323 20.58 7.19 6.39
C GLU A 323 19.82 5.90 6.73
N PHE A 324 18.53 6.06 6.96
CA PHE A 324 17.57 4.99 7.12
C PHE A 324 16.44 5.15 6.10
N THR A 325 15.97 4.01 5.59
CA THR A 325 14.76 3.90 4.79
C THR A 325 13.84 2.88 5.46
N ALA A 326 12.65 3.32 5.85
CA ALA A 326 11.59 2.44 6.35
C ALA A 326 10.47 2.39 5.31
N ILE A 327 10.04 1.19 4.95
CA ILE A 327 8.95 0.95 4.00
C ILE A 327 7.93 0.05 4.67
N ALA A 328 6.66 0.44 4.62
CA ALA A 328 5.54 -0.41 4.98
C ALA A 328 4.62 -0.59 3.77
N GLU A 329 4.20 -1.83 3.56
CA GLU A 329 3.33 -2.23 2.44
C GLU A 329 2.21 -3.12 2.95
N MET A 330 0.98 -2.87 2.49
CA MET A 330 -0.17 -3.73 2.70
C MET A 330 -0.86 -4.00 1.38
N VAL A 331 -1.14 -5.26 1.08
CA VAL A 331 -1.98 -5.66 -0.05
C VAL A 331 -3.18 -6.45 0.47
N VAL A 332 -4.36 -6.13 -0.05
CA VAL A 332 -5.56 -6.94 0.15
C VAL A 332 -5.46 -8.18 -0.72
N THR A 333 -5.54 -9.36 -0.11
CA THR A 333 -5.34 -10.65 -0.78
C THR A 333 -6.63 -11.45 -0.95
N ASN A 334 -7.65 -11.16 -0.13
CA ASN A 334 -8.97 -11.76 -0.25
C ASN A 334 -10.04 -10.88 0.43
N ARG A 335 -11.32 -11.10 0.12
CA ARG A 335 -12.46 -10.32 0.62
C ARG A 335 -13.63 -11.25 1.01
N TYR A 336 -14.27 -10.92 2.12
CA TYR A 336 -15.46 -11.57 2.63
C TYR A 336 -16.59 -10.56 2.81
N THR A 337 -17.81 -10.98 2.51
CA THR A 337 -19.05 -10.19 2.62
C THR A 337 -20.16 -10.99 3.28
N GLY A 338 -21.24 -10.32 3.69
CA GLY A 338 -22.43 -10.96 4.28
C GLY A 338 -22.15 -11.62 5.63
N ALA A 339 -22.67 -12.82 5.85
CA ALA A 339 -22.60 -13.52 7.15
C ALA A 339 -21.18 -13.88 7.62
N ALA A 340 -20.20 -13.84 6.74
CA ALA A 340 -18.79 -14.07 7.08
C ALA A 340 -18.09 -12.85 7.69
N VAL A 341 -18.76 -11.71 7.77
CA VAL A 341 -18.19 -10.45 8.27
C VAL A 341 -18.47 -10.29 9.75
N GLU A 342 -17.46 -10.57 10.57
CA GLU A 342 -17.52 -10.35 12.02
C GLU A 342 -16.60 -9.17 12.39
N PRO A 343 -17.07 -8.22 13.24
CA PRO A 343 -16.22 -7.15 13.73
C PRO A 343 -15.06 -7.71 14.57
N ILE A 344 -13.88 -7.13 14.39
CA ILE A 344 -12.70 -7.47 15.20
C ILE A 344 -12.85 -6.84 16.59
N ASP A 345 -12.78 -7.64 17.64
CA ASP A 345 -12.84 -7.17 19.02
C ASP A 345 -11.65 -6.25 19.33
N ARG A 346 -11.88 -5.26 20.21
CA ARG A 346 -10.82 -4.30 20.62
C ARG A 346 -9.60 -4.98 21.25
N LYS A 347 -9.81 -6.10 21.95
CA LYS A 347 -8.72 -6.86 22.59
C LYS A 347 -7.82 -7.57 21.58
N ASP A 348 -8.39 -7.99 20.44
CA ASP A 348 -7.71 -8.73 19.39
C ASP A 348 -7.14 -7.79 18.32
N ALA A 349 -7.57 -6.52 18.33
CA ALA A 349 -7.12 -5.51 17.39
C ALA A 349 -5.66 -5.10 17.67
N PHE A 350 -4.91 -4.91 16.59
CA PHE A 350 -3.59 -4.27 16.63
C PHE A 350 -3.77 -2.77 16.92
N ARG A 351 -3.00 -2.21 17.85
CA ARG A 351 -3.14 -0.81 18.24
C ARG A 351 -2.18 0.07 17.42
N SER A 352 -2.62 1.26 17.04
CA SER A 352 -1.79 2.25 16.32
C SER A 352 -0.53 2.70 17.09
N SER A 353 -0.52 2.53 18.43
CA SER A 353 0.65 2.83 19.28
C SER A 353 1.67 1.67 19.36
N GLU A 354 1.34 0.50 18.81
CA GLU A 354 2.19 -0.68 18.82
C GLU A 354 2.98 -0.77 17.51
N THR A 355 4.18 -1.36 17.56
CA THR A 355 4.88 -1.79 16.35
C THR A 355 4.65 -3.28 16.13
N LEU A 356 4.73 -3.72 14.89
CA LEU A 356 4.62 -5.13 14.60
C LEU A 356 5.69 -5.94 15.34
N ALA A 357 6.89 -5.38 15.51
CA ALA A 357 7.98 -5.96 16.30
C ALA A 357 7.65 -6.20 17.76
N ASP A 358 6.82 -5.35 18.37
CA ASP A 358 6.46 -5.50 19.79
C ASP A 358 5.56 -6.72 20.04
N LYS A 359 4.93 -7.26 19.00
CA LYS A 359 3.99 -8.39 19.07
C LYS A 359 4.41 -9.65 18.31
N THR A 360 5.42 -9.54 17.46
CA THR A 360 5.95 -10.71 16.78
C THR A 360 6.91 -11.46 17.69
N GLN A 361 6.63 -12.72 17.95
CA GLN A 361 7.69 -13.64 18.35
C GLN A 361 8.57 -13.91 17.13
N ALA A 362 9.88 -14.03 17.35
CA ALA A 362 10.78 -14.51 16.32
C ALA A 362 10.29 -15.90 15.88
N TYR A 363 9.54 -15.95 14.80
CA TYR A 363 8.92 -17.17 14.32
C TYR A 363 9.57 -17.52 12.99
N PHE A 364 10.22 -18.65 12.96
CA PHE A 364 10.89 -19.17 11.79
C PHE A 364 10.22 -20.48 11.36
N ASP A 365 9.27 -20.37 10.41
CA ASP A 365 8.66 -21.50 9.73
C ASP A 365 8.95 -21.36 8.24
N PRO A 366 9.69 -22.29 7.60
CA PRO A 366 9.94 -22.24 6.17
C PRO A 366 8.65 -22.33 5.35
N ASP A 367 7.60 -22.93 5.88
CA ASP A 367 6.28 -23.06 5.27
C ASP A 367 5.30 -21.95 5.68
N PHE A 368 5.77 -20.91 6.39
CA PHE A 368 4.94 -19.86 6.96
C PHE A 368 3.93 -19.27 5.99
N TRP A 369 4.32 -19.10 4.72
CA TRP A 369 3.49 -18.48 3.67
C TRP A 369 2.76 -19.46 2.77
N LYS A 370 2.82 -20.78 3.07
CA LYS A 370 2.29 -21.82 2.20
C LYS A 370 0.84 -21.61 1.82
N ASP A 371 0.02 -21.19 2.79
CA ASP A 371 -1.43 -21.04 2.66
C ASP A 371 -1.89 -19.59 2.46
N TYR A 372 -0.97 -18.63 2.16
CA TYR A 372 -1.31 -17.22 2.06
C TYR A 372 -0.78 -16.59 0.78
N ASN A 373 -1.55 -15.64 0.23
CA ASN A 373 -1.03 -14.71 -0.77
C ASN A 373 -0.15 -13.66 -0.11
N ILE A 374 0.97 -13.35 -0.73
CA ILE A 374 1.99 -12.42 -0.25
C ILE A 374 2.47 -11.53 -1.39
N ILE A 375 3.13 -10.41 -1.07
CA ILE A 375 3.99 -9.73 -2.03
C ILE A 375 5.29 -10.52 -2.12
N GLU A 376 5.64 -11.01 -3.32
CA GLU A 376 6.89 -11.75 -3.51
C GLU A 376 8.08 -10.88 -3.05
N PRO A 377 9.05 -11.40 -2.28
CA PRO A 377 10.23 -10.62 -1.94
C PRO A 377 11.04 -10.28 -3.20
N THR A 378 11.64 -9.08 -3.24
CA THR A 378 12.65 -8.77 -4.24
C THR A 378 13.89 -9.64 -4.04
N GLU A 379 14.73 -9.83 -5.07
CA GLU A 379 15.98 -10.56 -4.93
C GLU A 379 16.86 -10.01 -3.79
N SER A 380 16.94 -8.69 -3.67
CA SER A 380 17.70 -8.04 -2.59
C SER A 380 17.10 -8.31 -1.19
N LEU A 381 15.79 -8.40 -1.08
CA LEU A 381 15.09 -8.73 0.16
C LEU A 381 15.26 -10.21 0.51
N GLU A 382 15.16 -11.12 -0.47
CA GLU A 382 15.39 -12.55 -0.29
C GLU A 382 16.79 -12.85 0.22
N ASN A 383 17.80 -12.27 -0.40
CA ASN A 383 19.20 -12.34 0.06
C ASN A 383 19.37 -11.79 1.50
N ALA A 384 18.62 -10.75 1.87
CA ALA A 384 18.64 -10.20 3.23
C ALA A 384 17.96 -11.14 4.23
N ILE A 385 16.84 -11.75 3.87
CA ILE A 385 16.13 -12.75 4.66
C ILE A 385 17.08 -13.90 5.00
N ASP A 386 17.76 -14.48 4.01
CA ASP A 386 18.68 -15.58 4.21
C ASP A 386 19.89 -15.21 5.09
N ARG A 387 20.41 -13.99 4.93
CA ARG A 387 21.49 -13.49 5.78
C ARG A 387 21.07 -13.32 7.24
N LEU A 388 19.88 -12.75 7.48
CA LEU A 388 19.36 -12.52 8.84
C LEU A 388 19.05 -13.85 9.52
N LYS A 389 18.46 -14.82 8.82
CA LYS A 389 18.23 -16.18 9.29
C LYS A 389 19.52 -16.87 9.78
N LYS A 390 20.58 -16.84 8.95
CA LYS A 390 21.89 -17.42 9.32
C LYS A 390 22.54 -16.73 10.52
N ALA A 391 22.17 -15.48 10.80
CA ALA A 391 22.68 -14.73 11.94
C ALA A 391 21.94 -15.01 13.24
N GLU A 392 20.67 -15.43 13.21
CA GLU A 392 19.90 -15.85 14.37
C GLU A 392 20.28 -17.27 14.86
N THR A 393 20.76 -18.13 13.95
CA THR A 393 21.18 -19.51 14.27
C THR A 393 22.60 -19.62 14.84
N LYS A 394 23.35 -18.53 14.95
CA LYS A 394 24.67 -18.42 15.57
C LYS A 394 24.62 -17.73 16.93
#